data_a789ce325958b010943051cfba33ecc7
#
_entry.id   a789ce325958b010943051cfba33ecc7
#
_cell.length_a   1.000
_cell.length_b   1.000
_cell.length_c   1.000
_cell.angle_alpha   90.00
_cell.angle_beta   90.00
_cell.angle_gamma   90.00
#
_symmetry.space_group_name_H-M   'P 1'
#
loop_
_entity.id
_entity.type
_entity.pdbx_description
1 polymer ?
#
loop_
_entity_poly.entity_id
_entity_poly.type
_entity_poly.pdbx_seq_one_letter_code
_entity_poly.pdbx_strand_id
1 'polypeptide(L)'
;MMFPSRPKLVGGMVTCLSTVRHPVLALRRIAGDGPLYGLLVLFGLNAVDELDRSAFGILAPEIRDEFSLGFQGLLTLIATVAAVALALQVVIAGMADRHSRVRIAIAGALAWSMFSFTTGLATGLVFLGIVRSGSAVGKAVNDPTHNSLLADWFPPESRARVFSFHRAANAVGAGLGPLFAGILAFRFGWRAPFLIF
;
A
#
# COMPACT_ATOMS: atom_id res chain seq x y z
N MET A 1 -41.57 -26.02 -30.37
CA MET A 1 -41.08 -25.46 -29.07
C MET A 1 -39.77 -26.12 -28.74
N MET A 2 -38.65 -25.43 -29.01
CA MET A 2 -37.30 -25.97 -28.89
C MET A 2 -36.63 -25.30 -27.68
N PHE A 3 -36.35 -26.07 -26.62
CA PHE A 3 -35.69 -25.58 -25.42
C PHE A 3 -34.19 -25.33 -25.71
N PRO A 4 -33.60 -24.21 -25.32
CA PRO A 4 -32.19 -24.00 -25.48
C PRO A 4 -31.40 -24.85 -24.46
N SER A 5 -30.34 -25.47 -24.95
CA SER A 5 -29.40 -26.33 -24.20
C SER A 5 -28.69 -25.54 -23.06
N ARG A 6 -28.64 -26.13 -21.87
CA ARG A 6 -27.97 -25.60 -20.69
C ARG A 6 -26.46 -25.40 -20.94
N PRO A 7 -25.87 -24.30 -20.48
CA PRO A 7 -24.42 -24.11 -20.58
C PRO A 7 -23.69 -25.09 -19.65
N LYS A 8 -22.60 -25.67 -20.15
CA LYS A 8 -21.70 -26.57 -19.44
C LYS A 8 -20.89 -25.80 -18.37
N LEU A 9 -21.41 -25.70 -17.15
CA LEU A 9 -20.76 -25.05 -15.99
C LEU A 9 -19.65 -25.89 -15.33
N VAL A 10 -19.40 -27.12 -15.80
CA VAL A 10 -18.48 -28.06 -15.12
C VAL A 10 -17.01 -27.81 -15.48
N GLY A 11 -16.72 -27.16 -16.63
CA GLY A 11 -15.32 -26.91 -17.06
C GLY A 11 -14.60 -25.80 -16.29
N GLY A 12 -15.32 -24.81 -15.78
CA GLY A 12 -14.72 -23.63 -15.12
C GLY A 12 -14.20 -23.91 -13.71
N MET A 13 -14.83 -24.83 -12.98
CA MET A 13 -14.46 -25.10 -11.59
C MET A 13 -13.22 -25.99 -11.45
N VAL A 14 -13.00 -26.90 -12.40
CA VAL A 14 -11.81 -27.77 -12.44
C VAL A 14 -10.57 -26.97 -12.85
N THR A 15 -10.73 -25.97 -13.73
CA THR A 15 -9.62 -25.09 -14.16
C THR A 15 -9.17 -24.15 -13.02
N CYS A 16 -10.08 -23.75 -12.12
CA CYS A 16 -9.75 -22.91 -10.97
C CYS A 16 -8.89 -23.65 -9.92
N LEU A 17 -9.20 -24.93 -9.66
CA LEU A 17 -8.48 -25.74 -8.67
C LEU A 17 -7.08 -26.17 -9.13
N SER A 18 -6.84 -26.34 -10.44
CA SER A 18 -5.51 -26.63 -10.98
C SER A 18 -4.57 -25.40 -10.96
N THR A 19 -5.12 -24.20 -10.95
CA THR A 19 -4.35 -22.95 -10.94
C THR A 19 -3.69 -22.71 -9.57
N VAL A 20 -4.26 -23.20 -8.47
CA VAL A 20 -3.69 -23.08 -7.12
C VAL A 20 -2.41 -23.92 -6.94
N ARG A 21 -2.24 -24.98 -7.73
CA ARG A 21 -1.02 -25.84 -7.65
C ARG A 21 0.25 -25.22 -8.22
N HIS A 22 0.14 -24.15 -9.03
CA HIS A 22 1.31 -23.50 -9.64
C HIS A 22 1.17 -21.97 -9.57
N PRO A 23 1.51 -21.35 -8.42
CA PRO A 23 1.33 -19.91 -8.21
C PRO A 23 2.04 -19.05 -9.26
N VAL A 24 3.19 -19.49 -9.74
CA VAL A 24 3.94 -18.79 -10.80
C VAL A 24 3.16 -18.76 -12.13
N LEU A 25 2.48 -19.86 -12.48
CA LEU A 25 1.65 -19.90 -13.69
C LEU A 25 0.41 -18.99 -13.55
N ALA A 26 -0.17 -18.93 -12.36
CA ALA A 26 -1.27 -18.01 -12.08
C ALA A 26 -0.84 -16.54 -12.23
N LEU A 27 0.32 -16.18 -11.67
CA LEU A 27 0.89 -14.83 -11.78
C LEU A 27 1.24 -14.48 -13.24
N ARG A 28 1.79 -15.41 -13.99
CA ARG A 28 2.05 -15.23 -15.43
C ARG A 28 0.78 -15.02 -16.25
N ARG A 29 -0.31 -15.70 -15.91
CA ARG A 29 -1.63 -15.46 -16.53
C ARG A 29 -2.19 -14.06 -16.23
N ILE A 30 -1.88 -13.52 -15.05
CA ILE A 30 -2.26 -12.14 -14.68
C ILE A 30 -1.41 -11.14 -15.46
N ALA A 31 -0.09 -11.32 -15.47
CA ALA A 31 0.84 -10.40 -16.11
C ALA A 31 0.80 -10.48 -17.65
N GLY A 32 0.38 -11.64 -18.24
CA GLY A 32 0.50 -11.85 -19.68
C GLY A 32 1.96 -11.72 -20.12
N ASP A 33 2.22 -10.98 -21.18
CA ASP A 33 3.56 -10.73 -21.71
C ASP A 33 4.33 -9.61 -20.99
N GLY A 34 3.70 -8.96 -19.99
CA GLY A 34 4.29 -7.86 -19.26
C GLY A 34 5.32 -8.30 -18.19
N PRO A 35 6.09 -7.35 -17.62
CA PRO A 35 7.17 -7.62 -16.68
C PRO A 35 6.64 -8.05 -15.31
N LEU A 36 6.60 -9.36 -15.07
CA LEU A 36 6.13 -9.93 -13.80
C LEU A 36 6.90 -9.39 -12.58
N TYR A 37 8.23 -9.22 -12.72
CA TYR A 37 9.05 -8.67 -11.64
C TYR A 37 8.60 -7.27 -11.23
N GLY A 38 8.37 -6.37 -12.20
CA GLY A 38 7.88 -5.02 -11.93
C GLY A 38 6.52 -5.03 -11.21
N LEU A 39 5.60 -5.92 -11.63
CA LEU A 39 4.30 -6.08 -10.97
C LEU A 39 4.44 -6.51 -9.51
N LEU A 40 5.31 -7.49 -9.22
CA LEU A 40 5.53 -7.98 -7.86
C LEU A 40 6.20 -6.94 -6.96
N VAL A 41 7.15 -6.16 -7.49
CA VAL A 41 7.78 -5.05 -6.75
C VAL A 41 6.72 -4.00 -6.38
N LEU A 42 5.91 -3.55 -7.35
CA LEU A 42 4.87 -2.57 -7.09
C LEU A 42 3.78 -3.12 -6.14
N PHE A 43 3.45 -4.40 -6.25
CA PHE A 43 2.56 -5.07 -5.30
C PHE A 43 3.14 -5.05 -3.88
N GLY A 44 4.42 -5.42 -3.73
CA GLY A 44 5.10 -5.43 -2.44
C GLY A 44 5.16 -4.04 -1.79
N LEU A 45 5.56 -3.01 -2.57
CA LEU A 45 5.57 -1.63 -2.10
C LEU A 45 4.19 -1.17 -1.62
N ASN A 46 3.15 -1.48 -2.38
CA ASN A 46 1.78 -1.11 -2.02
C ASN A 46 1.27 -1.88 -0.78
N ALA A 47 1.65 -3.15 -0.63
CA ALA A 47 1.29 -3.95 0.55
C ALA A 47 1.97 -3.42 1.82
N VAL A 48 3.27 -3.08 1.75
CA VAL A 48 4.02 -2.52 2.89
C VAL A 48 3.54 -1.11 3.24
N ASP A 49 3.19 -0.30 2.24
CA ASP A 49 2.58 1.01 2.46
C ASP A 49 1.27 0.92 3.27
N GLU A 50 0.37 0.02 2.86
CA GLU A 50 -0.90 -0.19 3.56
C GLU A 50 -0.70 -0.82 4.95
N LEU A 51 0.32 -1.68 5.09
CA LEU A 51 0.70 -2.28 6.36
C LEU A 51 1.16 -1.21 7.37
N ASP A 52 2.02 -0.27 6.98
CA ASP A 52 2.44 0.84 7.83
C ASP A 52 1.26 1.79 8.17
N ARG A 53 0.38 2.05 7.22
CA ARG A 53 -0.81 2.88 7.43
C ARG A 53 -1.76 2.26 8.45
N SER A 54 -2.04 0.97 8.32
CA SER A 54 -2.91 0.25 9.25
C SER A 54 -2.27 0.05 10.63
N ALA A 55 -0.93 -0.10 10.68
CA ALA A 55 -0.19 -0.12 11.94
C ALA A 55 -0.37 1.18 12.73
N PHE A 56 -0.25 2.34 12.08
CA PHE A 56 -0.47 3.63 12.75
C PHE A 56 -1.89 3.76 13.30
N GLY A 57 -2.89 3.26 12.55
CA GLY A 57 -4.29 3.27 13.00
C GLY A 57 -4.53 2.42 14.25
N ILE A 58 -3.99 1.20 14.28
CA ILE A 58 -4.21 0.30 15.43
C ILE A 58 -3.39 0.71 16.66
N LEU A 59 -2.24 1.35 16.47
CA LEU A 59 -1.37 1.83 17.55
C LEU A 59 -1.72 3.26 18.03
N ALA A 60 -2.78 3.84 17.48
CA ALA A 60 -3.23 5.17 17.87
C ALA A 60 -3.54 5.33 19.38
N PRO A 61 -4.13 4.32 20.09
CA PRO A 61 -4.31 4.40 21.54
C PRO A 61 -3.00 4.48 22.30
N GLU A 62 -2.00 3.67 21.97
CA GLU A 62 -0.69 3.66 22.63
C GLU A 62 0.06 4.96 22.37
N ILE A 63 -0.01 5.49 21.15
CA ILE A 63 0.56 6.79 20.79
C ILE A 63 -0.13 7.91 21.59
N ARG A 64 -1.45 7.87 21.70
CA ARG A 64 -2.22 8.82 22.48
C ARG A 64 -1.79 8.82 23.94
N ASP A 65 -1.65 7.65 24.54
CA ASP A 65 -1.34 7.50 25.95
C ASP A 65 0.13 7.91 26.24
N GLU A 66 1.08 7.57 25.35
CA GLU A 66 2.48 7.98 25.45
C GLU A 66 2.64 9.52 25.45
N PHE A 67 1.91 10.21 24.58
CA PHE A 67 1.99 11.68 24.47
C PHE A 67 0.92 12.39 25.31
N SER A 68 0.21 11.68 26.17
CA SER A 68 -0.87 12.22 27.03
C SER A 68 -1.90 13.05 26.25
N LEU A 69 -2.26 12.59 25.05
CA LEU A 69 -3.20 13.28 24.17
C LEU A 69 -4.64 12.98 24.57
N GLY A 70 -5.46 14.01 24.63
CA GLY A 70 -6.90 13.82 24.61
C GLY A 70 -7.37 13.30 23.24
N PHE A 71 -8.60 12.78 23.17
CA PHE A 71 -9.20 12.31 21.93
C PHE A 71 -9.15 13.36 20.79
N GLN A 72 -9.43 14.62 21.12
CA GLN A 72 -9.35 15.74 20.19
C GLN A 72 -7.92 15.98 19.68
N GLY A 73 -6.91 15.85 20.52
CA GLY A 73 -5.50 15.99 20.12
C GLY A 73 -5.08 14.94 19.12
N LEU A 74 -5.49 13.68 19.33
CA LEU A 74 -5.24 12.60 18.38
C LEU A 74 -5.93 12.84 17.01
N LEU A 75 -7.21 13.23 17.05
CA LEU A 75 -7.95 13.56 15.81
C LEU A 75 -7.30 14.73 15.06
N THR A 76 -6.86 15.76 15.78
CA THR A 76 -6.16 16.92 15.19
C THR A 76 -4.85 16.48 14.53
N LEU A 77 -4.07 15.61 15.17
CA LEU A 77 -2.84 15.07 14.59
C LEU A 77 -3.13 14.33 13.27
N ILE A 78 -4.09 13.40 13.29
CA ILE A 78 -4.49 12.63 12.11
C ILE A 78 -5.00 13.55 10.99
N ALA A 79 -5.87 14.51 11.32
CA ALA A 79 -6.42 15.45 10.36
C ALA A 79 -5.35 16.36 9.75
N THR A 80 -4.38 16.82 10.55
CA THR A 80 -3.28 17.65 10.08
C THR A 80 -2.39 16.89 9.11
N VAL A 81 -2.00 15.65 9.46
CA VAL A 81 -1.22 14.77 8.57
C VAL A 81 -1.95 14.54 7.24
N ALA A 82 -3.24 14.25 7.29
CA ALA A 82 -4.06 14.04 6.10
C ALA A 82 -4.19 15.32 5.25
N ALA A 83 -4.39 16.47 5.87
CA ALA A 83 -4.49 17.77 5.18
C ALA A 83 -3.18 18.13 4.47
N VAL A 84 -2.03 17.94 5.12
CA VAL A 84 -0.71 18.18 4.52
C VAL A 84 -0.50 17.24 3.32
N ALA A 85 -0.80 15.96 3.47
CA ALA A 85 -0.68 14.99 2.37
C ALA A 85 -1.56 15.39 1.18
N LEU A 86 -2.82 15.76 1.43
CA LEU A 86 -3.77 16.15 0.39
C LEU A 86 -3.34 17.43 -0.34
N ALA A 87 -2.87 18.44 0.40
CA ALA A 87 -2.38 19.70 -0.17
C ALA A 87 -1.17 19.50 -1.09
N LEU A 88 -0.26 18.60 -0.71
CA LEU A 88 0.94 18.32 -1.48
C LEU A 88 0.73 17.33 -2.63
N GLN A 89 -0.32 16.52 -2.58
CA GLN A 89 -0.63 15.51 -3.60
C GLN A 89 -0.76 16.12 -5.01
N VAL A 90 -1.38 17.28 -5.13
CA VAL A 90 -1.55 17.99 -6.42
C VAL A 90 -0.19 18.44 -6.99
N VAL A 91 0.68 18.97 -6.12
CA VAL A 91 2.03 19.39 -6.50
C VAL A 91 2.86 18.20 -6.96
N ILE A 92 2.79 17.09 -6.21
CA ILE A 92 3.51 15.84 -6.51
C ILE A 92 3.03 15.23 -7.82
N ALA A 93 1.72 15.21 -8.08
CA ALA A 93 1.17 14.73 -9.34
C ALA A 93 1.73 15.53 -10.53
N GLY A 94 1.78 16.86 -10.43
CA GLY A 94 2.36 17.72 -11.48
C GLY A 94 3.88 17.52 -11.67
N MET A 95 4.60 17.13 -10.63
CA MET A 95 6.02 16.75 -10.74
C MET A 95 6.18 15.37 -11.41
N ALA A 96 5.29 14.43 -11.12
CA ALA A 96 5.30 13.09 -11.69
C ALA A 96 5.13 13.10 -13.21
N ASP A 97 4.35 14.05 -13.75
CA ASP A 97 4.14 14.21 -15.18
C ASP A 97 5.37 14.73 -15.94
N ARG A 98 6.30 15.39 -15.25
CA ARG A 98 7.47 16.04 -15.87
C ARG A 98 8.76 15.24 -15.78
N HIS A 99 8.79 14.18 -14.98
CA HIS A 99 9.99 13.42 -14.68
C HIS A 99 9.79 11.92 -14.95
N SER A 100 10.89 11.16 -14.93
CA SER A 100 10.82 9.70 -15.05
C SER A 100 10.01 9.09 -13.90
N ARG A 101 8.90 8.45 -14.23
CA ARG A 101 7.96 7.84 -13.28
C ARG A 101 8.64 6.83 -12.36
N VAL A 102 9.59 6.05 -12.89
CA VAL A 102 10.37 5.10 -12.09
C VAL A 102 11.21 5.81 -11.03
N ARG A 103 11.90 6.91 -11.40
CA ARG A 103 12.71 7.67 -10.45
C ARG A 103 11.86 8.29 -9.35
N ILE A 104 10.69 8.80 -9.71
CA ILE A 104 9.74 9.38 -8.74
C ILE A 104 9.18 8.30 -7.82
N ALA A 105 8.80 7.13 -8.33
CA ALA A 105 8.36 6.00 -7.51
C ALA A 105 9.45 5.57 -6.51
N ILE A 106 10.71 5.46 -6.95
CA ILE A 106 11.85 5.13 -6.07
C ILE A 106 12.06 6.23 -5.02
N ALA A 107 12.08 7.50 -5.42
CA ALA A 107 12.25 8.62 -4.49
C ALA A 107 11.12 8.70 -3.46
N GLY A 108 9.87 8.48 -3.90
CA GLY A 108 8.70 8.42 -3.02
C GLY A 108 8.79 7.28 -2.02
N ALA A 109 9.15 6.08 -2.47
CA ALA A 109 9.32 4.91 -1.62
C ALA A 109 10.44 5.11 -0.59
N LEU A 110 11.59 5.64 -1.01
CA LEU A 110 12.71 5.94 -0.09
C LEU A 110 12.35 7.03 0.92
N ALA A 111 11.71 8.12 0.49
CA ALA A 111 11.26 9.18 1.37
C ALA A 111 10.27 8.65 2.40
N TRP A 112 9.24 7.91 1.94
CA TRP A 112 8.28 7.28 2.83
C TRP A 112 8.95 6.34 3.83
N SER A 113 9.81 5.42 3.39
CA SER A 113 10.52 4.47 4.28
C SER A 113 11.35 5.19 5.34
N MET A 114 12.07 6.24 4.95
CA MET A 114 12.87 7.04 5.88
C MET A 114 11.99 7.72 6.93
N PHE A 115 10.89 8.34 6.53
CA PHE A 115 9.98 8.99 7.47
C PHE A 115 9.21 7.98 8.33
N SER A 116 8.85 6.82 7.79
CA SER A 116 8.23 5.75 8.56
C SER A 116 9.19 5.22 9.63
N PHE A 117 10.42 4.91 9.26
CA PHE A 117 11.47 4.52 10.22
C PHE A 117 11.67 5.58 11.30
N THR A 118 11.77 6.85 10.92
CA THR A 118 11.93 7.97 11.85
C THR A 118 10.72 8.15 12.77
N THR A 119 9.53 7.70 12.38
CA THR A 119 8.34 7.64 13.26
C THR A 119 8.61 6.78 14.49
N GLY A 120 9.30 5.66 14.35
CA GLY A 120 9.72 4.81 15.49
C GLY A 120 10.69 5.49 16.47
N LEU A 121 11.36 6.57 16.03
CA LEU A 121 12.29 7.35 16.84
C LEU A 121 11.64 8.61 17.46
N ALA A 122 10.34 8.79 17.28
CA ALA A 122 9.66 10.01 17.74
C ALA A 122 9.63 10.11 19.26
N THR A 123 10.20 11.21 19.79
CA THR A 123 10.27 11.54 21.22
C THR A 123 9.29 12.64 21.63
N GLY A 124 8.66 13.31 20.66
CA GLY A 124 7.71 14.40 20.90
C GLY A 124 6.63 14.48 19.84
N LEU A 125 5.48 15.03 20.21
CA LEU A 125 4.28 15.12 19.36
C LEU A 125 4.52 15.92 18.07
N VAL A 126 5.21 17.06 18.17
CA VAL A 126 5.50 17.90 17.00
C VAL A 126 6.39 17.14 16.01
N PHE A 127 7.43 16.48 16.53
CA PHE A 127 8.30 15.65 15.71
C PHE A 127 7.53 14.50 15.06
N LEU A 128 6.67 13.79 15.82
CA LEU A 128 5.78 12.76 15.29
C LEU A 128 4.89 13.30 14.16
N GLY A 129 4.29 14.47 14.34
CA GLY A 129 3.47 15.10 13.31
C GLY A 129 4.25 15.41 12.02
N ILE A 130 5.47 15.93 12.14
CA ILE A 130 6.34 16.23 11.00
C ILE A 130 6.71 14.96 10.24
N VAL A 131 7.19 13.92 10.93
CA VAL A 131 7.64 12.68 10.27
C VAL A 131 6.47 11.91 9.67
N ARG A 132 5.30 11.90 10.30
CA ARG A 132 4.07 11.30 9.73
C ARG A 132 3.57 12.07 8.51
N SER A 133 3.65 13.40 8.54
CA SER A 133 3.34 14.21 7.35
C SER A 133 4.31 13.93 6.21
N GLY A 134 5.60 13.82 6.49
CA GLY A 134 6.62 13.45 5.50
C GLY A 134 6.37 12.04 4.92
N SER A 135 6.03 11.06 5.76
CA SER A 135 5.63 9.72 5.32
C SER A 135 4.40 9.77 4.41
N ALA A 136 3.36 10.49 4.79
CA ALA A 136 2.14 10.64 4.00
C ALA A 136 2.40 11.30 2.62
N VAL A 137 3.31 12.27 2.56
CA VAL A 137 3.76 12.91 1.31
C VAL A 137 4.49 11.91 0.42
N GLY A 138 5.42 11.11 0.97
CA GLY A 138 6.11 10.06 0.23
C GLY A 138 5.14 9.04 -0.38
N LYS A 139 4.12 8.66 0.38
CA LYS A 139 3.03 7.76 -0.07
C LYS A 139 2.13 8.35 -1.14
N ALA A 140 1.87 9.65 -1.12
CA ALA A 140 1.04 10.33 -2.10
C ALA A 140 1.57 10.20 -3.54
N VAL A 141 2.85 9.86 -3.70
CA VAL A 141 3.49 9.57 -4.99
C VAL A 141 3.11 8.19 -5.53
N ASN A 142 2.82 7.22 -4.66
CA ASN A 142 2.68 5.82 -5.04
C ASN A 142 1.52 5.58 -6.01
N ASP A 143 0.31 6.01 -5.67
CA ASP A 143 -0.88 5.73 -6.49
C ASP A 143 -0.78 6.24 -7.94
N PRO A 144 -0.44 7.52 -8.21
CA PRO A 144 -0.35 8.01 -9.57
C PRO A 144 0.81 7.38 -10.34
N THR A 145 1.96 7.15 -9.69
CA THR A 145 3.13 6.58 -10.38
C THR A 145 2.97 5.08 -10.64
N HIS A 146 2.47 4.31 -9.67
CA HIS A 146 2.23 2.88 -9.83
C HIS A 146 1.19 2.61 -10.93
N ASN A 147 0.06 3.32 -10.89
CA ASN A 147 -0.98 3.16 -11.92
C ASN A 147 -0.45 3.51 -13.32
N SER A 148 0.34 4.57 -13.42
CA SER A 148 0.94 4.98 -14.68
C SER A 148 1.95 3.97 -15.21
N LEU A 149 2.84 3.45 -14.34
CA LEU A 149 3.81 2.40 -14.72
C LEU A 149 3.11 1.11 -15.15
N LEU A 150 2.06 0.68 -14.44
CA LEU A 150 1.28 -0.49 -14.82
C LEU A 150 0.57 -0.30 -16.17
N ALA A 151 0.07 0.91 -16.45
CA ALA A 151 -0.54 1.22 -17.74
C ALA A 151 0.48 1.22 -18.89
N ASP A 152 1.74 1.63 -18.62
CA ASP A 152 2.80 1.65 -19.64
C ASP A 152 3.37 0.23 -19.92
N TRP A 153 3.48 -0.60 -18.86
CA TRP A 153 4.14 -1.90 -18.96
C TRP A 153 3.22 -3.03 -19.43
N PHE A 154 1.91 -2.86 -19.32
CA PHE A 154 0.97 -3.93 -19.59
C PHE A 154 -0.02 -3.57 -20.72
N PRO A 155 -0.25 -4.49 -21.68
CA PRO A 155 -1.18 -4.26 -22.77
C PRO A 155 -2.62 -4.12 -22.26
N PRO A 156 -3.50 -3.41 -23.00
CA PRO A 156 -4.88 -3.12 -22.57
C PRO A 156 -5.67 -4.35 -22.11
N GLU A 157 -5.45 -5.51 -22.74
CA GLU A 157 -6.16 -6.76 -22.50
C GLU A 157 -5.86 -7.36 -21.12
N SER A 158 -4.69 -7.08 -20.55
CA SER A 158 -4.26 -7.56 -19.22
C SER A 158 -4.43 -6.54 -18.12
N ARG A 159 -4.60 -5.24 -18.44
CA ARG A 159 -4.62 -4.14 -17.46
C ARG A 159 -5.61 -4.36 -16.33
N ALA A 160 -6.85 -4.75 -16.65
CA ALA A 160 -7.86 -4.96 -15.60
C ALA A 160 -7.42 -5.99 -14.56
N ARG A 161 -6.80 -7.10 -14.99
CA ARG A 161 -6.29 -8.16 -14.08
C ARG A 161 -5.08 -7.66 -13.28
N VAL A 162 -4.18 -6.94 -13.94
CA VAL A 162 -2.95 -6.38 -13.33
C VAL A 162 -3.30 -5.35 -12.26
N PHE A 163 -4.21 -4.41 -12.57
CA PHE A 163 -4.68 -3.42 -11.59
C PHE A 163 -5.41 -4.07 -10.42
N SER A 164 -6.28 -5.07 -10.68
CA SER A 164 -6.95 -5.81 -9.61
C SER A 164 -5.96 -6.54 -8.72
N PHE A 165 -4.94 -7.16 -9.29
CA PHE A 165 -3.88 -7.81 -8.53
C PHE A 165 -3.09 -6.79 -7.70
N HIS A 166 -2.66 -5.67 -8.30
CA HIS A 166 -1.96 -4.61 -7.59
C HIS A 166 -2.79 -4.04 -6.42
N ARG A 167 -4.10 -3.83 -6.62
CA ARG A 167 -5.00 -3.37 -5.56
C ARG A 167 -5.26 -4.42 -4.47
N ALA A 168 -5.14 -5.70 -4.76
CA ALA A 168 -5.22 -6.76 -3.75
C ALA A 168 -4.11 -6.63 -2.68
N ALA A 169 -3.00 -5.96 -3.00
CA ALA A 169 -1.95 -5.62 -2.03
C ALA A 169 -2.47 -4.80 -0.85
N ASN A 170 -3.45 -3.90 -1.09
CA ASN A 170 -4.07 -3.11 0.00
C ASN A 170 -4.81 -4.03 0.98
N ALA A 171 -5.55 -5.03 0.50
CA ALA A 171 -6.24 -5.99 1.37
C ALA A 171 -5.23 -6.84 2.17
N VAL A 172 -4.11 -7.22 1.55
CA VAL A 172 -3.02 -7.94 2.23
C VAL A 172 -2.40 -7.07 3.32
N GLY A 173 -2.03 -5.83 3.00
CA GLY A 173 -1.45 -4.89 3.97
C GLY A 173 -2.41 -4.53 5.11
N ALA A 174 -3.68 -4.23 4.78
CA ALA A 174 -4.71 -3.92 5.77
C ALA A 174 -5.05 -5.09 6.69
N GLY A 175 -4.98 -6.33 6.18
CA GLY A 175 -5.23 -7.53 6.98
C GLY A 175 -4.04 -7.93 7.84
N LEU A 176 -2.84 -7.91 7.29
CA LEU A 176 -1.62 -8.32 7.98
C LEU A 176 -1.05 -7.20 8.89
N GLY A 177 -1.25 -5.94 8.52
CA GLY A 177 -0.72 -4.79 9.26
C GLY A 177 -1.11 -4.77 10.73
N PRO A 178 -2.40 -4.81 11.07
CA PRO A 178 -2.84 -4.87 12.47
C PRO A 178 -2.29 -6.07 13.23
N LEU A 179 -2.22 -7.23 12.58
CA LEU A 179 -1.70 -8.45 13.19
C LEU A 179 -0.22 -8.31 13.55
N PHE A 180 0.62 -7.93 12.60
CA PHE A 180 2.05 -7.77 12.81
C PHE A 180 2.36 -6.59 13.74
N ALA A 181 1.68 -5.45 13.55
CA ALA A 181 1.85 -4.29 14.40
C ALA A 181 1.46 -4.58 15.85
N GLY A 182 0.34 -5.27 16.08
CA GLY A 182 -0.09 -5.66 17.43
C GLY A 182 0.89 -6.62 18.11
N ILE A 183 1.38 -7.64 17.41
CA ILE A 183 2.36 -8.59 17.95
C ILE A 183 3.68 -7.87 18.30
N LEU A 184 4.18 -7.02 17.41
CA LEU A 184 5.42 -6.28 17.62
C LEU A 184 5.28 -5.26 18.74
N ALA A 185 4.17 -4.53 18.78
CA ALA A 185 3.91 -3.55 19.82
C ALA A 185 3.76 -4.19 21.20
N PHE A 186 3.09 -5.34 21.30
CA PHE A 186 2.97 -6.09 22.55
C PHE A 186 4.34 -6.55 23.12
N ARG A 187 5.29 -6.90 22.25
CA ARG A 187 6.61 -7.40 22.67
C ARG A 187 7.65 -6.30 22.86
N PHE A 188 7.61 -5.26 22.05
CA PHE A 188 8.70 -4.28 21.91
C PHE A 188 8.21 -2.82 21.97
N GLY A 189 6.92 -2.60 22.24
CA GLY A 189 6.32 -1.28 22.26
C GLY A 189 5.89 -0.77 20.87
N TRP A 190 5.05 0.28 20.87
CA TRP A 190 4.42 0.82 19.66
C TRP A 190 5.40 1.35 18.59
N ARG A 191 6.64 1.63 18.97
CA ARG A 191 7.70 2.11 18.06
C ARG A 191 8.25 1.03 17.15
N ALA A 192 8.27 -0.22 17.63
CA ALA A 192 8.91 -1.35 16.95
C ALA A 192 8.37 -1.64 15.54
N PRO A 193 7.05 -1.62 15.28
CA PRO A 193 6.52 -1.79 13.92
C PRO A 193 7.13 -0.83 12.91
N PHE A 194 7.26 0.46 13.25
CA PHE A 194 7.78 1.49 12.33
C PHE A 194 9.29 1.38 12.06
N LEU A 195 10.03 0.71 12.96
CA LEU A 195 11.47 0.43 12.75
C LEU A 195 11.71 -0.80 11.87
N ILE A 196 10.68 -1.64 11.68
CA ILE A 196 10.79 -2.91 10.94
C ILE A 196 10.14 -2.81 9.56
N PHE A 197 9.04 -2.07 9.43
CA PHE A 197 8.32 -1.85 8.16
C PHE A 197 8.99 -0.77 7.33
#